data_4f5d6cfcc803f2fc0ff85e25ac7442b6
#
_entry.id   4f5d6cfcc803f2fc0ff85e25ac7442b6
#
_cell.length_a   1.000
_cell.length_b   1.000
_cell.length_c   1.000
_cell.angle_alpha   90.00
_cell.angle_beta   90.00
_cell.angle_gamma   90.00
#
_symmetry.space_group_name_H-M   'P 1'
#
loop_
_entity.id
_entity.type
_entity.pdbx_description
1 polymer ?
#
loop_
_entity_poly.entity_id
_entity_poly.type
_entity_poly.pdbx_seq_one_letter_code
_entity_poly.pdbx_strand_id
1 'polypeptide(L)'
;MRASTIPVAITLTLAPLPALPFDQDEFCVAVTDIAHRMNVRKGRWLDRTTRHDGVELDCEMKTLEVKRFVNADPDDMRQGWEARKQRAWNARYCSDEPWREAIDNGWNIISTFTFRTGEQVSFVAEC
;
A
#
# COMPACT_ATOMS: atom_id res chain seq x y z
N MET A 1 -48.08 15.39 51.92
CA MET A 1 -47.52 15.58 50.55
C MET A 1 -46.18 14.90 50.47
N ARG A 2 -46.05 13.90 49.64
CA ARG A 2 -44.78 13.25 49.40
C ARG A 2 -44.20 13.81 48.10
N ALA A 3 -43.04 14.47 48.18
CA ALA A 3 -42.30 14.85 47.02
C ALA A 3 -41.62 13.62 46.44
N SER A 4 -42.02 13.18 45.23
CA SER A 4 -41.32 12.12 44.54
C SER A 4 -40.15 12.74 43.75
N THR A 5 -38.98 12.53 44.23
CA THR A 5 -37.75 12.82 43.47
C THR A 5 -37.55 11.72 42.43
N ILE A 6 -37.71 12.09 41.16
CA ILE A 6 -37.37 11.22 40.06
C ILE A 6 -35.85 11.31 39.86
N PRO A 7 -35.11 10.21 40.03
CA PRO A 7 -33.69 10.25 39.72
C PRO A 7 -33.50 10.45 38.20
N VAL A 8 -32.89 11.54 37.79
CA VAL A 8 -32.48 11.75 36.42
C VAL A 8 -31.21 10.91 36.22
N ALA A 9 -31.35 9.78 35.56
CA ALA A 9 -30.19 9.00 35.13
C ALA A 9 -29.54 9.72 33.95
N ILE A 10 -28.40 10.37 34.21
CA ILE A 10 -27.59 10.93 33.13
C ILE A 10 -26.84 9.75 32.52
N THR A 11 -27.33 9.26 31.40
CA THR A 11 -26.59 8.30 30.55
C THR A 11 -25.53 9.09 29.80
N LEU A 12 -24.29 8.99 30.24
CA LEU A 12 -23.13 9.42 29.47
C LEU A 12 -22.95 8.46 28.30
N THR A 13 -23.50 8.80 27.16
CA THR A 13 -23.15 8.16 25.90
C THR A 13 -21.76 8.66 25.51
N LEU A 14 -20.75 7.81 25.71
CA LEU A 14 -19.45 8.02 25.10
C LEU A 14 -19.62 7.86 23.59
N ALA A 15 -19.76 9.00 22.88
CA ALA A 15 -19.65 8.98 21.44
C ALA A 15 -18.25 8.49 21.07
N PRO A 16 -18.11 7.50 20.17
CA PRO A 16 -16.79 7.11 19.70
C PRO A 16 -16.08 8.34 19.15
N LEU A 17 -14.83 8.56 19.57
CA LEU A 17 -13.99 9.60 19.01
C LEU A 17 -13.94 9.39 17.50
N PRO A 18 -14.22 10.42 16.67
CA PRO A 18 -14.07 10.31 15.23
C PRO A 18 -12.62 9.91 14.94
N ALA A 19 -12.44 8.89 14.07
CA ALA A 19 -11.13 8.52 13.58
C ALA A 19 -10.46 9.78 13.01
N LEU A 20 -9.18 10.00 13.33
CA LEU A 20 -8.42 11.09 12.75
C LEU A 20 -8.47 10.98 11.23
N PRO A 21 -8.75 12.06 10.49
CA PRO A 21 -8.76 12.01 9.04
C PRO A 21 -7.36 11.66 8.53
N PHE A 22 -7.31 10.94 7.42
CA PHE A 22 -6.06 10.64 6.74
C PHE A 22 -5.34 11.94 6.36
N ASP A 23 -4.08 12.07 6.79
CA ASP A 23 -3.25 13.23 6.48
C ASP A 23 -2.35 12.90 5.28
N GLN A 24 -2.71 13.45 4.12
CA GLN A 24 -1.99 13.28 2.86
C GLN A 24 -0.54 13.76 2.94
N ASP A 25 -0.31 14.92 3.55
CA ASP A 25 1.02 15.52 3.63
C ASP A 25 1.94 14.73 4.55
N GLU A 26 1.44 14.31 5.69
CA GLU A 26 2.18 13.45 6.63
C GLU A 26 2.52 12.10 6.00
N PHE A 27 1.57 11.49 5.31
CA PHE A 27 1.78 10.25 4.59
C PHE A 27 2.84 10.41 3.50
N CYS A 28 2.77 11.49 2.73
CA CYS A 28 3.74 11.78 1.66
C CYS A 28 5.17 11.92 2.23
N VAL A 29 5.34 12.60 3.35
CA VAL A 29 6.65 12.74 4.01
C VAL A 29 7.18 11.36 4.42
N ALA A 30 6.36 10.53 5.04
CA ALA A 30 6.75 9.19 5.47
C ALA A 30 7.13 8.29 4.28
N VAL A 31 6.36 8.32 3.21
CA VAL A 31 6.59 7.51 2.01
C VAL A 31 7.81 8.01 1.22
N THR A 32 8.06 9.31 1.22
CA THR A 32 9.27 9.87 0.61
C THR A 32 10.53 9.29 1.25
N ASP A 33 10.56 9.17 2.57
CA ASP A 33 11.69 8.56 3.28
C ASP A 33 11.83 7.07 2.94
N ILE A 34 10.71 6.34 2.90
CA ILE A 34 10.71 4.92 2.51
C ILE A 34 11.22 4.75 1.07
N ALA A 35 10.72 5.55 0.13
CA ALA A 35 11.15 5.49 -1.27
C ALA A 35 12.64 5.79 -1.41
N HIS A 36 13.15 6.77 -0.67
CA HIS A 36 14.57 7.10 -0.67
C HIS A 36 15.43 5.92 -0.19
N ARG A 37 15.03 5.29 0.92
CA ARG A 37 15.73 4.12 1.45
C ARG A 37 15.68 2.92 0.50
N MET A 38 14.56 2.71 -0.17
CA MET A 38 14.44 1.65 -1.18
C MET A 38 15.33 1.93 -2.40
N ASN A 39 15.44 3.19 -2.83
CA ASN A 39 16.26 3.58 -3.98
C ASN A 39 17.76 3.43 -3.73
N VAL A 40 18.22 3.44 -2.47
CA VAL A 40 19.61 3.10 -2.12
C VAL A 40 19.94 1.66 -2.56
N ARG A 41 18.94 0.78 -2.61
CA ARG A 41 19.10 -0.63 -3.01
C ARG A 41 18.86 -0.86 -4.50
N LYS A 42 18.65 0.18 -5.28
CA LYS A 42 18.45 0.08 -6.73
C LYS A 42 19.61 -0.65 -7.39
N GLY A 43 19.30 -1.61 -8.25
CA GLY A 43 20.27 -2.45 -8.94
C GLY A 43 20.63 -3.74 -8.22
N ARG A 44 20.15 -3.94 -6.98
CA ARG A 44 20.38 -5.18 -6.23
C ARG A 44 19.52 -6.31 -6.75
N TRP A 45 20.15 -7.47 -6.90
CA TRP A 45 19.43 -8.71 -7.19
C TRP A 45 18.80 -9.24 -5.90
N LEU A 46 17.49 -9.47 -5.93
CA LEU A 46 16.72 -10.03 -4.82
C LEU A 46 16.84 -11.54 -4.78
N ASP A 47 16.96 -12.15 -5.96
CA ASP A 47 17.21 -13.55 -6.19
C ASP A 47 17.97 -13.72 -7.51
N ARG A 48 18.03 -14.95 -8.06
CA ARG A 48 18.77 -15.23 -9.30
C ARG A 48 18.17 -14.57 -10.54
N THR A 49 16.90 -14.22 -10.49
CA THR A 49 16.15 -13.74 -11.65
C THR A 49 15.56 -12.36 -11.49
N THR A 50 15.43 -11.84 -10.27
CA THR A 50 14.73 -10.59 -9.99
C THR A 50 15.68 -9.54 -9.43
N ARG A 51 15.71 -8.38 -10.07
CA ARG A 51 16.51 -7.22 -9.66
C ARG A 51 15.58 -6.09 -9.22
N HIS A 52 15.94 -5.41 -8.14
CA HIS A 52 15.26 -4.19 -7.72
C HIS A 52 15.68 -3.02 -8.60
N ASP A 53 14.74 -2.43 -9.33
CA ASP A 53 15.00 -1.33 -10.27
C ASP A 53 14.58 0.04 -9.75
N GLY A 54 14.24 0.13 -8.48
CA GLY A 54 13.92 1.39 -7.83
C GLY A 54 12.44 1.62 -7.59
N VAL A 55 12.16 2.78 -7.03
CA VAL A 55 10.82 3.21 -6.64
C VAL A 55 10.59 4.62 -7.17
N GLU A 56 9.44 4.85 -7.79
CA GLU A 56 8.98 6.18 -8.17
C GLU A 56 7.80 6.59 -7.32
N LEU A 57 7.88 7.80 -6.78
CA LEU A 57 6.84 8.38 -5.94
C LEU A 57 6.34 9.68 -6.57
N ASP A 58 5.03 9.81 -6.69
CA ASP A 58 4.36 11.05 -7.09
C ASP A 58 3.24 11.35 -6.09
N CYS A 59 3.50 12.31 -5.19
CA CYS A 59 2.55 12.66 -4.14
C CYS A 59 1.31 13.37 -4.67
N GLU A 60 1.42 14.14 -5.75
CA GLU A 60 0.27 14.81 -6.35
C GLU A 60 -0.69 13.82 -6.99
N MET A 61 -0.13 12.85 -7.72
CA MET A 61 -0.90 11.79 -8.37
C MET A 61 -1.25 10.66 -7.41
N LYS A 62 -0.76 10.70 -6.19
CA LYS A 62 -0.95 9.64 -5.19
C LYS A 62 -0.53 8.26 -5.71
N THR A 63 0.67 8.19 -6.28
CA THR A 63 1.20 6.94 -6.82
C THR A 63 2.56 6.61 -6.21
N LEU A 64 2.72 5.35 -5.87
CA LEU A 64 4.00 4.74 -5.51
C LEU A 64 4.18 3.52 -6.41
N GLU A 65 5.24 3.52 -7.20
CA GLU A 65 5.54 2.41 -8.10
C GLU A 65 6.85 1.75 -7.71
N VAL A 66 6.79 0.47 -7.39
CA VAL A 66 7.96 -0.37 -7.12
C VAL A 66 8.31 -1.11 -8.40
N LYS A 67 9.49 -0.86 -8.93
CA LYS A 67 9.96 -1.42 -10.20
C LYS A 67 10.91 -2.57 -9.97
N ARG A 68 10.72 -3.65 -10.72
CA ARG A 68 11.59 -4.82 -10.71
C ARG A 68 11.85 -5.30 -12.13
N PHE A 69 13.05 -5.79 -12.36
CA PHE A 69 13.42 -6.48 -13.60
C PHE A 69 13.45 -7.97 -13.35
N VAL A 70 12.87 -8.74 -14.27
CA VAL A 70 12.87 -10.21 -14.25
C VAL A 70 13.66 -10.72 -15.44
N ASN A 71 14.78 -11.38 -15.17
CA ASN A 71 15.62 -11.97 -16.21
C ASN A 71 15.04 -13.31 -16.69
N ALA A 72 13.86 -13.24 -17.25
CA ALA A 72 13.13 -14.37 -17.80
C ALA A 72 12.15 -13.87 -18.86
N ASP A 73 11.63 -14.79 -19.66
CA ASP A 73 10.50 -14.55 -20.55
C ASP A 73 9.21 -14.75 -19.74
N PRO A 74 8.17 -13.91 -19.91
CA PRO A 74 6.87 -14.12 -19.25
C PRO A 74 6.28 -15.49 -19.50
N ASP A 75 6.53 -16.06 -20.68
CA ASP A 75 6.04 -17.40 -21.06
C ASP A 75 6.69 -18.54 -20.25
N ASP A 76 7.86 -18.26 -19.64
CA ASP A 76 8.56 -19.22 -18.78
C ASP A 76 8.06 -19.21 -17.34
N MET A 77 7.18 -18.29 -17.01
CA MET A 77 6.60 -18.20 -15.68
C MET A 77 5.58 -19.30 -15.43
N ARG A 78 5.47 -19.73 -14.17
CA ARG A 78 4.48 -20.76 -13.79
C ARG A 78 3.07 -20.26 -14.08
N GLN A 79 2.22 -21.15 -14.60
CA GLN A 79 0.81 -20.86 -14.82
C GLN A 79 0.17 -20.29 -13.55
N GLY A 80 -0.59 -19.21 -13.70
CA GLY A 80 -1.25 -18.53 -12.59
C GLY A 80 -0.35 -17.60 -11.76
N TRP A 81 0.88 -17.32 -12.23
CA TRP A 81 1.82 -16.46 -11.52
C TRP A 81 1.28 -15.04 -11.29
N GLU A 82 0.54 -14.50 -12.25
CA GLU A 82 -0.02 -13.15 -12.15
C GLU A 82 -1.03 -13.06 -11.01
N ALA A 83 -1.94 -14.03 -10.91
CA ALA A 83 -2.91 -14.09 -9.82
C ALA A 83 -2.23 -14.22 -8.45
N ARG A 84 -1.15 -15.02 -8.37
CA ARG A 84 -0.38 -15.16 -7.12
C ARG A 84 0.33 -13.86 -6.75
N LYS A 85 0.92 -13.16 -7.72
CA LYS A 85 1.59 -11.88 -7.49
C LYS A 85 0.59 -10.81 -7.05
N GLN A 86 -0.59 -10.76 -7.68
CA GLN A 86 -1.65 -9.84 -7.28
C GLN A 86 -2.09 -10.08 -5.84
N ARG A 87 -2.34 -11.33 -5.46
CA ARG A 87 -2.73 -11.68 -4.09
C ARG A 87 -1.65 -11.33 -3.07
N ALA A 88 -0.40 -11.62 -3.38
CA ALA A 88 0.73 -11.29 -2.49
C ALA A 88 0.89 -9.78 -2.32
N TRP A 89 0.73 -9.02 -3.40
CA TRP A 89 0.80 -7.56 -3.37
C TRP A 89 -0.34 -6.97 -2.52
N ASN A 90 -1.56 -7.44 -2.73
CA ASN A 90 -2.71 -7.04 -1.92
C ASN A 90 -2.49 -7.37 -0.44
N ALA A 91 -2.06 -8.58 -0.12
CA ALA A 91 -1.83 -8.99 1.25
C ALA A 91 -0.80 -8.12 1.96
N ARG A 92 0.26 -7.74 1.25
CA ARG A 92 1.33 -6.91 1.80
C ARG A 92 0.82 -5.54 2.24
N TYR A 93 0.01 -4.88 1.41
CA TYR A 93 -0.40 -3.49 1.64
C TYR A 93 -1.76 -3.36 2.30
N CYS A 94 -2.66 -4.31 2.11
CA CYS A 94 -4.00 -4.26 2.70
C CYS A 94 -4.03 -4.69 4.17
N SER A 95 -3.05 -5.48 4.62
CA SER A 95 -2.95 -5.94 6.00
C SER A 95 -2.26 -4.95 6.94
N ASP A 96 -1.55 -3.98 6.39
CA ASP A 96 -0.85 -2.93 7.14
C ASP A 96 -1.68 -1.65 7.13
N GLU A 97 -2.16 -1.25 8.29
CA GLU A 97 -3.16 -0.18 8.44
C GLU A 97 -2.78 1.15 7.77
N PRO A 98 -1.54 1.68 7.90
CA PRO A 98 -1.18 2.93 7.24
C PRO A 98 -1.29 2.86 5.71
N TRP A 99 -0.90 1.73 5.11
CA TRP A 99 -1.00 1.54 3.66
C TRP A 99 -2.43 1.36 3.20
N ARG A 100 -3.20 0.57 3.96
CA ARG A 100 -4.62 0.38 3.66
C ARG A 100 -5.38 1.70 3.71
N GLU A 101 -5.12 2.52 4.71
CA GLU A 101 -5.74 3.84 4.84
C GLU A 101 -5.40 4.73 3.65
N ALA A 102 -4.13 4.72 3.22
CA ALA A 102 -3.71 5.45 2.03
C ALA A 102 -4.45 4.97 0.77
N ILE A 103 -4.57 3.66 0.58
CA ILE A 103 -5.29 3.07 -0.55
C ILE A 103 -6.77 3.49 -0.51
N ASP A 104 -7.40 3.45 0.66
CA ASP A 104 -8.78 3.89 0.84
C ASP A 104 -8.96 5.39 0.54
N ASN A 105 -7.89 6.18 0.60
CA ASN A 105 -7.85 7.60 0.28
C ASN A 105 -7.31 7.91 -1.12
N GLY A 106 -7.30 6.92 -2.00
CA GLY A 106 -7.03 7.11 -3.42
C GLY A 106 -5.59 6.89 -3.86
N TRP A 107 -4.72 6.37 -2.99
CA TRP A 107 -3.37 6.00 -3.38
C TRP A 107 -3.34 4.73 -4.21
N ASN A 108 -2.53 4.75 -5.27
CA ASN A 108 -2.23 3.58 -6.09
C ASN A 108 -0.83 3.09 -5.74
N ILE A 109 -0.75 1.92 -5.17
CA ILE A 109 0.51 1.26 -4.84
C ILE A 109 0.76 0.19 -5.90
N ILE A 110 1.72 0.43 -6.76
CA ILE A 110 1.92 -0.30 -8.01
C ILE A 110 3.20 -1.13 -7.94
N SER A 111 3.11 -2.38 -8.34
CA SER A 111 4.26 -3.26 -8.58
C SER A 111 4.40 -3.48 -10.09
N THR A 112 5.51 -3.08 -10.67
CA THR A 112 5.77 -3.23 -12.09
C THR A 112 6.96 -4.17 -12.31
N PHE A 113 6.73 -5.21 -13.09
CA PHE A 113 7.77 -6.14 -13.54
C PHE A 113 8.07 -5.89 -15.01
N THR A 114 9.35 -5.64 -15.32
CA THR A 114 9.85 -5.57 -16.67
C THR A 114 10.62 -6.85 -16.96
N PHE A 115 10.20 -7.61 -17.95
CA PHE A 115 10.83 -8.85 -18.35
C PHE A 115 11.99 -8.61 -19.31
N ARG A 116 12.85 -9.61 -19.46
CA ARG A 116 13.98 -9.57 -20.40
C ARG A 116 13.56 -9.22 -21.83
N THR A 117 12.34 -9.58 -22.23
CA THR A 117 11.76 -9.25 -23.53
C THR A 117 11.36 -7.79 -23.69
N GLY A 118 11.37 -6.99 -22.61
CA GLY A 118 10.84 -5.63 -22.57
C GLY A 118 9.37 -5.57 -22.22
N GLU A 119 8.67 -6.69 -22.13
CA GLU A 119 7.27 -6.75 -21.72
C GLU A 119 7.12 -6.35 -20.27
N GLN A 120 6.09 -5.55 -19.95
CA GLN A 120 5.81 -5.08 -18.60
C GLN A 120 4.47 -5.61 -18.11
N VAL A 121 4.42 -5.99 -16.85
CA VAL A 121 3.19 -6.37 -16.15
C VAL A 121 3.13 -5.60 -14.85
N SER A 122 2.01 -4.95 -14.59
CA SER A 122 1.82 -4.14 -13.38
C SER A 122 0.66 -4.67 -12.55
N PHE A 123 0.82 -4.59 -11.22
CA PHE A 123 -0.20 -4.93 -10.26
C PHE A 123 -0.45 -3.72 -9.35
N VAL A 124 -1.71 -3.34 -9.18
CA VAL A 124 -2.12 -2.30 -8.25
C VAL A 124 -2.71 -2.98 -7.02
N ALA A 125 -2.28 -2.57 -5.82
CA ALA A 125 -2.84 -3.13 -4.59
C ALA A 125 -4.34 -2.83 -4.50
N GLU A 126 -5.14 -3.86 -4.32
CA GLU A 126 -6.60 -3.80 -4.21
C GLU A 126 -7.02 -4.36 -2.86
N CYS A 127 -7.63 -3.53 -2.06
CA CYS A 127 -8.21 -3.89 -0.78
C CYS A 127 -9.74 -3.88 -0.86
#